data_0dba1cdc4e4f42f79f3bbd20785b12ea
#
_entry.id   0dba1cdc4e4f42f79f3bbd20785b12ea
#
_cell.length_a   1.000
_cell.length_b   1.000
_cell.length_c   1.000
_cell.angle_alpha   90.00
_cell.angle_beta   90.00
_cell.angle_gamma   90.00
#
_symmetry.space_group_name_H-M   'P 1'
#
loop_
_entity.id
_entity.type
_entity.pdbx_description
1 polymer ?
#
loop_
_entity_poly.entity_id
_entity_poly.type
_entity_poly.pdbx_seq_one_letter_code
_entity_poly.pdbx_strand_id
1 'polypeptide(L)'
;MPVRKNLKVGLGKSVLIEFPRDVRDVMVSNPSAVDAVVLSANRVFLLARKIGEANAFFFDTNGEQFATMELYIERETAALES
;
A
#
# COMPACT_ATOMS: atom_id res chain seq x y z
N MET A 1 4.80 13.72 -12.93
CA MET A 1 4.02 12.49 -13.16
C MET A 1 4.07 11.63 -11.91
N PRO A 2 2.94 11.14 -11.45
CA PRO A 2 2.96 10.20 -10.34
C PRO A 2 3.65 8.90 -10.69
N VAL A 3 4.36 8.34 -9.74
CA VAL A 3 4.96 7.03 -9.88
C VAL A 3 3.88 5.99 -9.64
N ARG A 4 3.83 4.99 -10.52
CA ARG A 4 2.85 3.91 -10.38
C ARG A 4 3.59 2.60 -10.20
N LYS A 5 3.18 1.83 -9.20
CA LYS A 5 3.76 0.54 -8.92
C LYS A 5 2.68 -0.49 -8.62
N ASN A 6 2.99 -1.73 -8.96
CA ASN A 6 2.13 -2.86 -8.65
C ASN A 6 2.81 -3.68 -7.57
N LEU A 7 2.01 -4.19 -6.63
CA LEU A 7 2.56 -4.93 -5.52
C LEU A 7 1.63 -6.08 -5.15
N LYS A 8 2.20 -7.26 -5.03
CA LYS A 8 1.46 -8.42 -4.53
C LYS A 8 1.79 -8.61 -3.07
N VAL A 9 0.76 -8.79 -2.27
CA VAL A 9 0.93 -8.95 -0.82
C VAL A 9 0.13 -10.16 -0.40
N GLY A 10 0.73 -11.00 0.42
CA GLY A 10 0.02 -12.13 0.98
C GLY A 10 -1.01 -11.70 2.01
N LEU A 11 -2.10 -12.45 2.08
CA LEU A 11 -3.16 -12.16 3.05
C LEU A 11 -2.58 -12.19 4.46
N GLY A 12 -2.88 -11.18 5.24
CA GLY A 12 -2.39 -11.07 6.61
C GLY A 12 -0.97 -10.54 6.70
N LYS A 13 -0.34 -10.27 5.57
CA LYS A 13 1.01 -9.72 5.55
C LYS A 13 0.96 -8.21 5.45
N SER A 14 2.10 -7.61 5.73
CA SER A 14 2.22 -6.17 5.68
C SER A 14 3.49 -5.79 4.93
N VAL A 15 3.51 -4.55 4.47
CA VAL A 15 4.68 -4.03 3.77
C VAL A 15 4.91 -2.61 4.23
N LEU A 16 6.18 -2.27 4.43
CA LEU A 16 6.58 -0.92 4.79
C LEU A 16 7.13 -0.25 3.54
N ILE A 17 6.59 0.91 3.22
CA ILE A 17 7.02 1.67 2.06
C ILE A 17 7.67 2.94 2.54
N GLU A 18 8.86 3.18 2.04
CA GLU A 18 9.62 4.38 2.35
C GLU A 18 9.71 5.23 1.10
N PHE A 19 9.32 6.49 1.20
CA PHE A 19 9.27 7.39 0.06
C PHE A 19 10.41 8.40 0.14
N PRO A 20 10.85 8.92 -1.02
CA PRO A 20 11.90 9.94 -1.04
C PRO A 20 11.41 11.34 -0.65
N ARG A 21 10.14 11.49 -0.38
CA ARG A 21 9.56 12.77 0.03
C ARG A 21 8.51 12.53 1.11
N ASP A 22 8.12 13.61 1.76
CA ASP A 22 7.14 13.51 2.83
C ASP A 22 5.75 13.20 2.28
N VAL A 23 5.04 12.35 3.00
CA VAL A 23 3.69 11.95 2.65
C VAL A 23 2.75 12.66 3.62
N ARG A 24 1.84 13.46 3.07
CA ARG A 24 0.86 14.13 3.89
C ARG A 24 -0.39 13.28 4.08
N ASP A 25 -0.87 12.69 2.99
CA ASP A 25 -2.11 11.92 3.02
C ASP A 25 -1.97 10.64 2.23
N VAL A 26 -2.71 9.64 2.66
CA VAL A 26 -2.82 8.37 1.96
C VAL A 26 -4.30 8.06 1.81
N MET A 27 -4.70 7.69 0.61
CA MET A 27 -6.08 7.32 0.34
C MET A 27 -6.10 5.91 -0.23
N VAL A 28 -6.96 5.06 0.30
CA VAL A 28 -7.07 3.67 -0.14
C VAL A 28 -8.46 3.46 -0.71
N SER A 29 -8.52 2.88 -1.91
CA SER A 29 -9.79 2.68 -2.60
C SER A 29 -10.64 1.58 -1.98
N ASN A 30 -10.00 0.62 -1.30
CA ASN A 30 -10.70 -0.49 -0.68
C ASN A 30 -10.19 -0.69 0.74
N PRO A 31 -10.65 0.13 1.68
CA PRO A 31 -10.12 0.08 3.06
C PRO A 31 -10.45 -1.19 3.81
N SER A 32 -11.43 -1.96 3.34
CA SER A 32 -11.71 -3.24 3.97
C SER A 32 -10.68 -4.29 3.60
N ALA A 33 -9.97 -4.11 2.49
CA ALA A 33 -8.97 -5.06 2.05
C ALA A 33 -7.56 -4.65 2.48
N VAL A 34 -7.29 -3.36 2.53
CA VAL A 34 -5.97 -2.84 2.86
C VAL A 34 -6.10 -1.72 3.87
N ASP A 35 -5.32 -1.80 4.93
CA ASP A 35 -5.23 -0.74 5.92
C ASP A 35 -3.90 -0.02 5.75
N ALA A 36 -3.93 1.30 5.81
CA ALA A 36 -2.73 2.11 5.64
C ALA A 36 -2.48 2.93 6.90
N VAL A 37 -1.26 2.88 7.39
CA VAL A 37 -0.86 3.62 8.58
C VAL A 37 0.38 4.43 8.27
N VAL A 38 0.33 5.72 8.49
CA VAL A 38 1.50 6.59 8.31
C VAL A 38 2.32 6.53 9.58
N LEU A 39 3.53 5.99 9.49
CA LEU A 39 4.39 5.80 10.65
C LEU A 39 5.27 7.01 10.92
N SER A 40 5.71 7.66 9.86
CA SER A 40 6.53 8.85 9.98
C SER A 40 6.31 9.69 8.72
N ALA A 41 7.08 10.77 8.59
CA ALA A 41 6.86 11.70 7.50
C ALA A 41 6.88 11.03 6.13
N ASN A 42 7.73 10.02 5.95
CA ASN A 42 7.90 9.39 4.64
C ASN A 42 7.78 7.88 4.66
N ARG A 43 7.18 7.32 5.71
CA ARG A 43 7.01 5.87 5.84
C ARG A 43 5.55 5.52 6.02
N VAL A 44 5.08 4.61 5.18
CA VAL A 44 3.69 4.16 5.24
C VAL A 44 3.68 2.64 5.33
N PHE A 45 2.87 2.14 6.24
CA PHE A 45 2.71 0.72 6.49
C PHE A 45 1.38 0.28 5.89
N LEU A 46 1.42 -0.74 5.03
CA LEU A 46 0.21 -1.26 4.41
C LEU A 46 -0.02 -2.67 4.90
N LEU A 47 -1.21 -2.93 5.39
CA LEU A 47 -1.58 -4.24 5.92
C LEU A 47 -2.68 -4.84 5.05
N ALA A 48 -2.42 -6.04 4.53
CA ALA A 48 -3.39 -6.74 3.68
C ALA A 48 -4.34 -7.52 4.57
N ARG A 49 -5.61 -7.13 4.56
CA ARG A 49 -6.61 -7.67 5.47
C ARG A 49 -7.58 -8.64 4.80
N LYS A 50 -7.75 -8.52 3.50
CA LYS A 50 -8.75 -9.30 2.79
C LYS A 50 -8.27 -9.52 1.37
N ILE A 51 -8.57 -10.70 0.83
CA ILE A 51 -8.23 -11.02 -0.55
C ILE A 51 -8.97 -10.06 -1.48
N GLY A 52 -8.26 -9.57 -2.49
CA GLY A 52 -8.84 -8.66 -3.46
C GLY A 52 -7.79 -7.71 -4.00
N GLU A 53 -8.28 -6.59 -4.50
CA GLU A 53 -7.42 -5.55 -5.09
C GLU A 53 -7.77 -4.22 -4.44
N ALA A 54 -6.75 -3.38 -4.34
CA ALA A 54 -6.94 -2.03 -3.82
C ALA A 54 -5.90 -1.11 -4.44
N ASN A 55 -6.25 0.16 -4.53
CA ASN A 55 -5.31 1.19 -4.97
C ASN A 55 -5.02 2.08 -3.78
N ALA A 56 -3.76 2.45 -3.62
CA ALA A 56 -3.36 3.41 -2.62
C ALA A 56 -2.77 4.62 -3.31
N PHE A 57 -3.24 5.80 -2.92
CA PHE A 57 -2.81 7.07 -3.50
C PHE A 57 -2.10 7.86 -2.43
N PHE A 58 -0.93 8.38 -2.78
CA PHE A 58 -0.08 9.07 -1.82
C PHE A 58 0.10 10.52 -2.25
N PHE A 59 -0.16 11.44 -1.31
CA PHE A 59 -0.15 12.87 -1.57
C PHE A 59 0.95 13.53 -0.76
N ASP A 60 1.63 14.50 -1.36
CA ASP A 60 2.71 15.19 -0.69
C ASP A 60 2.18 16.39 0.11
N THR A 61 3.10 17.17 0.68
CA THR A 61 2.73 18.29 1.52
C THR A 61 2.06 19.43 0.75
N ASN A 62 2.18 19.44 -0.56
CA ASN A 62 1.49 20.40 -1.41
C ASN A 62 0.11 19.91 -1.84
N GLY A 63 -0.27 18.71 -1.43
CA GLY A 63 -1.55 18.15 -1.81
C GLY A 63 -1.56 17.51 -3.18
N GLU A 64 -0.37 17.31 -3.77
CA GLU A 64 -0.26 16.67 -5.08
C GLU A 64 -0.05 15.18 -4.93
N GLN A 65 -0.72 14.43 -5.78
CA GLN A 65 -0.54 12.99 -5.81
C GLN A 65 0.78 12.69 -6.50
N PHE A 66 1.70 12.08 -5.76
CA PHE A 66 3.02 11.78 -6.32
C PHE A 66 3.24 10.28 -6.54
N ALA A 67 2.36 9.44 -6.01
CA ALA A 67 2.53 8.01 -6.19
C ALA A 67 1.18 7.31 -6.13
N THR A 68 1.07 6.24 -6.91
CA THR A 68 -0.07 5.35 -6.89
C THR A 68 0.45 3.93 -6.80
N MET A 69 -0.17 3.15 -5.94
CA MET A 69 0.23 1.77 -5.78
C MET A 69 -0.98 0.88 -5.97
N GLU A 70 -0.85 -0.11 -6.85
CA GLU A 70 -1.89 -1.10 -7.05
C GLU A 70 -1.52 -2.34 -6.28
N LEU A 71 -2.42 -2.74 -5.40
CA LEU A 71 -2.16 -3.82 -4.47
C LEU A 71 -3.05 -5.01 -4.80
N TYR A 72 -2.41 -6.17 -4.89
CA TYR A 72 -3.12 -7.41 -5.15
C TYR A 72 -2.89 -8.31 -3.95
N ILE A 73 -3.97 -8.59 -3.22
CA ILE A 73 -3.89 -9.40 -2.02
C ILE A 73 -4.33 -10.82 -2.38
N GLU A 74 -3.42 -11.75 -2.19
CA GLU A 74 -3.64 -13.14 -2.54
C GLU A 74 -3.33 -14.01 -1.34
N ARG A 75 -3.95 -15.17 -1.32
CA ARG A 75 -3.62 -16.16 -0.32
C ARG A 75 -2.25 -16.73 -0.63
N GLU A 76 -1.39 -16.79 0.37
CA GLU A 76 -0.10 -17.40 0.17
C GLU A 76 -0.25 -18.91 0.08
N THR A 77 0.35 -19.48 -0.97
CA THR A 77 0.30 -20.90 -1.20
C THR A 77 1.66 -21.58 -1.06
N ALA A 78 2.65 -20.80 -0.75
CA ALA A 78 4.02 -21.31 -0.69
C ALA A 78 4.18 -22.43 0.31
N ALA A 79 3.32 -22.44 1.26
CA ALA A 79 3.40 -23.48 2.25
C ALA A 79 3.25 -24.85 1.68
N LEU A 80 2.85 -24.93 0.68
CA LEU A 80 2.77 -26.07 0.18
C LEU A 80 3.80 -26.73 -0.19
N GLU A 81 4.09 -26.51 -0.12
CA GLU A 81 4.90 -26.91 -0.47
C GLU A 81 5.56 -27.32 0.22
N SER A 82 5.37 -27.34 0.65
CA SER A 82 5.90 -27.62 1.19
C SER A 82 6.07 -28.04 1.41
#